data_919d5e71445c7adacbc726fe70e11ee0
#
_entry.id   919d5e71445c7adacbc726fe70e11ee0
#
_cell.length_a   1.000
_cell.length_b   1.000
_cell.length_c   1.000
_cell.angle_alpha   90.00
_cell.angle_beta   90.00
_cell.angle_gamma   90.00
#
_symmetry.space_group_name_H-M   'P 1'
#
loop_
_entity.id
_entity.type
_entity.pdbx_description
1 polymer ?
#
loop_
_entity_poly.entity_id
_entity_poly.type
_entity_poly.pdbx_seq_one_letter_code
_entity_poly.pdbx_strand_id
1 'polypeptide(L)'
;RSRGLGDVYKRQMEEGGMIYKGAKLLHAYAEATVPKITVIVRKAYAGAYIAMGSQYIGADLVYAWPGAEISSVAPKTAASILFRKEISEAKDNKEIEALFQAYYDKYVNAYRAASLRHINDIIEPRETRPVLIRSLKLLQGKKQIRPEKKHGNIPL
;
A
#
# COMPACT_ATOMS: atom_id res chain seq x y z
N ARG A 1 -7.02 -16.31 9.44
CA ARG A 1 -7.07 -14.88 9.86
C ARG A 1 -5.68 -14.31 9.63
N SER A 2 -5.50 -13.45 8.62
CA SER A 2 -4.23 -12.80 8.41
C SER A 2 -3.98 -11.82 9.55
N ARG A 3 -3.01 -12.10 10.38
CA ARG A 3 -2.48 -11.18 11.39
C ARG A 3 -1.43 -10.30 10.72
N GLY A 4 -1.87 -9.48 9.76
CA GLY A 4 -0.98 -8.55 9.07
C GLY A 4 -0.93 -7.19 9.76
N LEU A 5 -0.17 -6.27 9.17
CA LEU A 5 -0.08 -4.86 9.59
C LEU A 5 -1.46 -4.14 9.68
N GLY A 6 -2.53 -4.74 9.14
CA GLY A 6 -3.89 -4.23 9.26
C GLY A 6 -4.52 -4.34 10.65
N ASP A 7 -3.91 -5.07 11.59
CA ASP A 7 -4.37 -5.20 12.98
C ASP A 7 -3.74 -4.16 13.94
N VAL A 8 -3.02 -3.16 13.40
CA VAL A 8 -2.31 -2.11 14.17
C VAL A 8 -3.23 -1.30 15.10
N TYR A 9 -4.53 -1.31 14.86
CA TYR A 9 -5.49 -0.53 15.63
C TYR A 9 -5.93 -1.18 16.97
N LYS A 10 -5.43 -2.36 17.27
CA LYS A 10 -5.73 -3.00 18.56
C LYS A 10 -4.63 -2.65 19.54
N ARG A 11 -5.00 -2.00 20.65
CA ARG A 11 -4.09 -1.61 21.74
C ARG A 11 -3.13 -2.73 22.16
N GLN A 12 -3.62 -3.97 22.23
CA GLN A 12 -2.78 -5.14 22.51
C GLN A 12 -1.68 -5.39 21.50
N MET A 13 -1.89 -5.02 20.23
CA MET A 13 -0.88 -5.15 19.17
C MET A 13 0.17 -4.04 19.26
N GLU A 14 -0.23 -2.84 19.66
CA GLU A 14 0.68 -1.73 19.93
C GLU A 14 1.56 -2.04 21.15
N GLU A 15 0.96 -2.49 22.24
CA GLU A 15 1.66 -2.95 23.45
C GLU A 15 2.61 -4.13 23.16
N GLY A 16 2.27 -5.00 22.20
CA GLY A 16 3.11 -6.10 21.69
C GLY A 16 4.26 -5.64 20.77
N GLY A 17 4.47 -4.34 20.58
CA GLY A 17 5.56 -3.78 19.80
C GLY A 17 5.37 -3.87 18.28
N MET A 18 4.13 -3.84 17.79
CA MET A 18 3.82 -3.93 16.35
C MET A 18 4.49 -2.82 15.55
N ILE A 19 4.45 -1.58 16.04
CA ILE A 19 5.07 -0.42 15.37
C ILE A 19 6.58 -0.62 15.24
N TYR A 20 7.20 -1.12 16.30
CA TYR A 20 8.62 -1.44 16.37
C TYR A 20 9.02 -2.54 15.36
N LYS A 21 8.24 -3.62 15.32
CA LYS A 21 8.43 -4.70 14.35
C LYS A 21 8.16 -4.24 12.92
N GLY A 22 7.18 -3.35 12.73
CA GLY A 22 6.90 -2.72 11.46
C GLY A 22 8.04 -1.84 10.95
N ALA A 23 8.71 -1.11 11.83
CA ALA A 23 9.89 -0.33 11.48
C ALA A 23 11.05 -1.21 10.98
N LYS A 24 11.27 -2.39 11.59
CA LYS A 24 12.26 -3.37 11.11
C LYS A 24 11.92 -3.90 9.72
N LEU A 25 10.65 -4.21 9.46
CA LEU A 25 10.18 -4.66 8.15
C LEU A 25 10.42 -3.58 7.09
N LEU A 26 10.02 -2.35 7.38
CA LEU A 26 10.20 -1.20 6.48
C LEU A 26 11.68 -0.99 6.14
N HIS A 27 12.55 -1.06 7.16
CA HIS A 27 13.99 -0.96 6.97
C HIS A 27 14.53 -2.09 6.09
N ALA A 28 14.13 -3.35 6.33
CA ALA A 28 14.54 -4.49 5.54
C ALA A 28 14.16 -4.36 4.06
N TYR A 29 12.91 -3.93 3.78
CA TYR A 29 12.47 -3.66 2.41
C TYR A 29 13.24 -2.50 1.77
N ALA A 30 13.48 -1.42 2.52
CA ALA A 30 14.23 -0.27 1.99
C ALA A 30 15.68 -0.62 1.70
N GLU A 31 16.31 -1.46 2.53
CA GLU A 31 17.72 -1.86 2.38
C GLU A 31 17.95 -2.98 1.36
N ALA A 32 16.95 -3.79 1.06
CA ALA A 32 17.12 -4.90 0.14
C ALA A 32 17.55 -4.44 -1.25
N THR A 33 18.64 -5.04 -1.75
CA THR A 33 19.24 -4.74 -3.06
C THR A 33 18.78 -5.70 -4.17
N VAL A 34 18.06 -6.76 -3.79
CA VAL A 34 17.47 -7.72 -4.72
C VAL A 34 16.28 -7.12 -5.49
N PRO A 35 15.86 -7.70 -6.62
CA PRO A 35 14.63 -7.31 -7.29
C PRO A 35 13.42 -7.35 -6.36
N LYS A 36 12.66 -6.26 -6.32
CA LYS A 36 11.46 -6.12 -5.51
C LYS A 36 10.26 -5.84 -6.40
N ILE A 37 9.36 -6.81 -6.48
CA ILE A 37 8.14 -6.73 -7.29
C ILE A 37 6.94 -6.90 -6.37
N THR A 38 6.01 -5.97 -6.43
CA THR A 38 4.78 -5.99 -5.62
C THR A 38 3.56 -6.15 -6.52
N VAL A 39 2.63 -7.00 -6.13
CA VAL A 39 1.32 -7.13 -6.77
C VAL A 39 0.24 -6.83 -5.75
N ILE A 40 -0.53 -5.79 -6.01
CA ILE A 40 -1.66 -5.38 -5.18
C ILE A 40 -2.91 -6.11 -5.67
N VAL A 41 -3.33 -7.11 -4.90
CA VAL A 41 -4.45 -7.99 -5.25
C VAL A 41 -5.80 -7.38 -4.89
N ARG A 42 -5.88 -6.68 -3.74
CA ARG A 42 -7.13 -6.12 -3.22
C ARG A 42 -6.89 -4.81 -2.48
N LYS A 43 -6.75 -4.84 -1.16
CA LYS A 43 -6.68 -3.64 -0.31
C LYS A 43 -5.25 -3.28 0.04
N ALA A 44 -4.87 -2.05 -0.28
CA ALA A 44 -3.56 -1.48 0.03
C ALA A 44 -3.77 -0.08 0.64
N TYR A 45 -3.85 -0.02 1.97
CA TYR A 45 -4.20 1.21 2.68
C TYR A 45 -3.10 1.67 3.63
N ALA A 46 -2.92 2.97 3.70
CA ALA A 46 -2.11 3.67 4.70
C ALA A 46 -0.67 3.14 4.84
N GLY A 47 -0.16 3.11 6.05
CA GLY A 47 1.21 2.69 6.35
C GLY A 47 1.53 1.25 5.96
N ALA A 48 0.53 0.34 5.99
CA ALA A 48 0.71 -1.04 5.55
C ALA A 48 1.02 -1.13 4.06
N TYR A 49 0.33 -0.35 3.23
CA TYR A 49 0.64 -0.23 1.80
C TYR A 49 2.08 0.24 1.56
N ILE A 50 2.51 1.27 2.30
CA ILE A 50 3.87 1.80 2.17
C ILE A 50 4.90 0.75 2.60
N ALA A 51 4.71 0.14 3.77
CA ALA A 51 5.66 -0.76 4.39
C ALA A 51 5.86 -2.09 3.65
N MET A 52 4.87 -2.55 2.89
CA MET A 52 4.90 -3.84 2.22
C MET A 52 5.42 -3.79 0.78
N GLY A 53 6.36 -2.92 0.49
CA GLY A 53 7.04 -2.88 -0.81
C GLY A 53 6.37 -1.98 -1.82
N SER A 54 5.97 -0.77 -1.43
CA SER A 54 5.54 0.27 -2.36
C SER A 54 6.73 0.87 -3.12
N GLN A 55 6.44 1.62 -4.17
CA GLN A 55 7.46 2.41 -4.88
C GLN A 55 8.16 3.41 -3.94
N TYR A 56 7.46 3.91 -2.92
CA TYR A 56 8.01 4.89 -1.95
C TYR A 56 9.17 4.35 -1.12
N ILE A 57 9.24 3.03 -0.94
CA ILE A 57 10.36 2.38 -0.24
C ILE A 57 11.26 1.59 -1.20
N GLY A 58 11.21 1.92 -2.50
CA GLY A 58 12.12 1.41 -3.49
C GLY A 58 11.75 0.05 -4.06
N ALA A 59 10.47 -0.30 -4.18
CA ALA A 59 10.07 -1.39 -5.06
C ALA A 59 10.41 -1.04 -6.51
N ASP A 60 10.93 -2.01 -7.26
CA ASP A 60 11.33 -1.81 -8.65
C ASP A 60 10.10 -1.77 -9.57
N LEU A 61 9.15 -2.65 -9.32
CA LEU A 61 7.90 -2.73 -10.09
C LEU A 61 6.73 -2.99 -9.13
N VAL A 62 5.66 -2.25 -9.33
CA VAL A 62 4.41 -2.40 -8.58
C VAL A 62 3.26 -2.55 -9.56
N TYR A 63 2.55 -3.64 -9.45
CA TYR A 63 1.37 -3.95 -10.25
C TYR A 63 0.12 -3.98 -9.38
N ALA A 64 -1.04 -3.75 -9.98
CA ALA A 64 -2.31 -3.92 -9.30
C ALA A 64 -3.30 -4.70 -10.16
N TRP A 65 -4.19 -5.45 -9.53
CA TRP A 65 -5.35 -5.98 -10.23
C TRP A 65 -6.41 -4.89 -10.42
N PRO A 66 -7.29 -5.00 -11.42
CA PRO A 66 -8.29 -3.96 -11.71
C PRO A 66 -9.20 -3.63 -10.52
N GLY A 67 -9.52 -4.62 -9.67
CA GLY A 67 -10.32 -4.45 -8.46
C GLY A 67 -9.53 -4.04 -7.22
N ALA A 68 -8.26 -3.65 -7.35
CA ALA A 68 -7.47 -3.22 -6.22
C ALA A 68 -7.90 -1.84 -5.71
N GLU A 69 -7.97 -1.74 -4.39
CA GLU A 69 -8.28 -0.51 -3.67
C GLU A 69 -6.99 0.06 -3.06
N ILE A 70 -6.56 1.22 -3.54
CA ILE A 70 -5.29 1.83 -3.13
C ILE A 70 -5.56 3.20 -2.56
N SER A 71 -5.14 3.44 -1.32
CA SER A 71 -5.31 4.72 -0.65
C SER A 71 -4.22 4.97 0.40
N SER A 72 -3.71 6.20 0.46
CA SER A 72 -2.72 6.61 1.47
C SER A 72 -3.29 6.74 2.89
N VAL A 73 -4.61 6.81 3.02
CA VAL A 73 -5.35 6.88 4.29
C VAL A 73 -6.51 5.89 4.21
N ALA A 74 -6.99 5.40 5.35
CA ALA A 74 -8.20 4.57 5.38
C ALA A 74 -9.36 5.31 4.69
N PRO A 75 -10.00 4.74 3.65
CA PRO A 75 -10.91 5.49 2.78
C PRO A 75 -12.08 6.14 3.51
N LYS A 76 -12.67 5.45 4.49
CA LYS A 76 -13.75 6.03 5.31
C LYS A 76 -13.30 7.24 6.10
N THR A 77 -12.09 7.19 6.66
CA THR A 77 -11.51 8.34 7.40
C THR A 77 -11.26 9.52 6.46
N ALA A 78 -10.68 9.25 5.29
CA ALA A 78 -10.43 10.29 4.30
C ALA A 78 -11.74 10.93 3.81
N ALA A 79 -12.75 10.12 3.50
CA ALA A 79 -14.07 10.60 3.09
C ALA A 79 -14.75 11.43 4.20
N SER A 80 -14.64 10.99 5.47
CA SER A 80 -15.20 11.74 6.61
C SER A 80 -14.53 13.10 6.81
N ILE A 81 -13.26 13.24 6.45
CA ILE A 81 -12.55 14.51 6.51
C ILE A 81 -12.97 15.38 5.31
N LEU A 82 -12.97 14.82 4.11
CA LEU A 82 -13.26 15.56 2.88
C LEU A 82 -14.70 16.06 2.83
N PHE A 83 -15.65 15.21 3.22
CA PHE A 83 -17.09 15.49 3.19
C PHE A 83 -17.66 15.84 4.58
N ARG A 84 -16.81 16.40 5.45
CA ARG A 84 -17.20 16.70 6.84
C ARG A 84 -18.46 17.57 6.93
N LYS A 85 -18.57 18.56 6.05
CA LYS A 85 -19.71 19.48 6.02
C LYS A 85 -20.96 18.76 5.53
N GLU A 86 -20.88 18.08 4.40
CA GLU A 86 -21.98 17.35 3.80
C GLU A 86 -22.49 16.23 4.73
N ILE A 87 -21.59 15.54 5.41
CA ILE A 87 -21.96 14.52 6.40
C ILE A 87 -22.69 15.15 7.60
N SER A 88 -22.30 16.36 8.04
CA SER A 88 -23.00 17.05 9.14
C SER A 88 -24.38 17.56 8.76
N GLU A 89 -24.65 17.78 7.48
CA GLU A 89 -25.91 18.25 6.92
C GLU A 89 -26.80 17.08 6.42
N ALA A 90 -26.26 15.86 6.33
CA ALA A 90 -26.96 14.67 5.84
C ALA A 90 -28.14 14.30 6.75
N LYS A 91 -29.27 14.00 6.14
CA LYS A 91 -30.53 13.69 6.84
C LYS A 91 -30.63 12.23 7.28
N ASP A 92 -29.93 11.35 6.58
CA ASP A 92 -29.96 9.92 6.86
C ASP A 92 -28.62 9.22 6.55
N ASN A 93 -28.51 7.96 7.01
CA ASN A 93 -27.32 7.15 6.77
C ASN A 93 -27.12 6.79 5.29
N LYS A 94 -28.16 6.82 4.46
CA LYS A 94 -28.04 6.51 3.03
C LYS A 94 -27.30 7.61 2.28
N GLU A 95 -27.56 8.86 2.62
CA GLU A 95 -26.82 10.00 2.08
C GLU A 95 -25.34 9.91 2.45
N ILE A 96 -25.03 9.55 3.69
CA ILE A 96 -23.66 9.36 4.15
C ILE A 96 -22.96 8.21 3.40
N GLU A 97 -23.64 7.08 3.22
CA GLU A 97 -23.10 5.95 2.46
C GLU A 97 -22.86 6.32 0.99
N ALA A 98 -23.73 7.10 0.38
CA ALA A 98 -23.56 7.60 -0.98
C ALA A 98 -22.31 8.49 -1.11
N LEU A 99 -22.03 9.35 -0.13
CA LEU A 99 -20.82 10.17 -0.10
C LEU A 99 -19.57 9.29 0.02
N PHE A 100 -19.60 8.26 0.86
CA PHE A 100 -18.49 7.31 0.97
C PHE A 100 -18.27 6.55 -0.34
N GLN A 101 -19.35 6.08 -0.99
CA GLN A 101 -19.25 5.38 -2.27
C GLN A 101 -18.67 6.30 -3.36
N ALA A 102 -19.12 7.54 -3.44
CA ALA A 102 -18.58 8.53 -4.37
C ALA A 102 -17.06 8.77 -4.14
N TYR A 103 -16.62 8.76 -2.88
CA TYR A 103 -15.21 8.85 -2.56
C TYR A 103 -14.43 7.62 -3.05
N TYR A 104 -14.96 6.41 -2.80
CA TYR A 104 -14.34 5.17 -3.25
C TYR A 104 -14.17 5.13 -4.76
N ASP A 105 -15.24 5.41 -5.50
CA ASP A 105 -15.24 5.36 -6.96
C ASP A 105 -14.24 6.36 -7.58
N LYS A 106 -14.09 7.51 -6.96
CA LYS A 106 -13.23 8.58 -7.47
C LYS A 106 -11.76 8.43 -7.08
N TYR A 107 -11.47 7.98 -5.86
CA TYR A 107 -10.13 8.11 -5.28
C TYR A 107 -9.45 6.79 -4.90
N VAL A 108 -10.18 5.68 -4.74
CA VAL A 108 -9.66 4.46 -4.11
C VAL A 108 -9.48 3.31 -5.11
N ASN A 109 -9.36 3.57 -6.37
CA ASN A 109 -9.23 2.55 -7.40
C ASN A 109 -7.82 2.49 -8.01
N ALA A 110 -7.48 1.34 -8.62
CA ALA A 110 -6.19 1.10 -9.23
C ALA A 110 -5.88 2.08 -10.37
N TYR A 111 -6.87 2.50 -11.14
CA TYR A 111 -6.71 3.42 -12.26
C TYR A 111 -6.27 4.81 -11.80
N ARG A 112 -6.84 5.28 -10.70
CA ARG A 112 -6.41 6.52 -10.06
C ARG A 112 -4.96 6.42 -9.57
N ALA A 113 -4.59 5.31 -8.95
CA ALA A 113 -3.21 5.09 -8.51
C ALA A 113 -2.24 5.04 -9.70
N ALA A 114 -2.61 4.41 -10.80
CA ALA A 114 -1.83 4.38 -12.04
C ALA A 114 -1.66 5.78 -12.65
N SER A 115 -2.72 6.57 -12.73
CA SER A 115 -2.68 7.94 -13.26
C SER A 115 -1.74 8.86 -12.46
N LEU A 116 -1.58 8.59 -11.17
CA LEU A 116 -0.66 9.29 -10.27
C LEU A 116 0.74 8.64 -10.20
N ARG A 117 0.99 7.59 -10.99
CA ARG A 117 2.24 6.83 -11.01
C ARG A 117 2.61 6.20 -9.66
N HIS A 118 1.62 5.83 -8.85
CA HIS A 118 1.85 5.07 -7.62
C HIS A 118 2.05 3.58 -7.88
N ILE A 119 1.66 3.12 -9.06
CA ILE A 119 1.88 1.77 -9.59
C ILE A 119 2.35 1.88 -11.05
N ASN A 120 3.03 0.83 -11.53
CA ASN A 120 3.57 0.79 -12.89
C ASN A 120 2.53 0.37 -13.92
N ASP A 121 1.67 -0.60 -13.57
CA ASP A 121 0.66 -1.11 -14.48
C ASP A 121 -0.50 -1.79 -13.77
N ILE A 122 -1.62 -1.95 -14.47
CA ILE A 122 -2.78 -2.71 -14.04
C ILE A 122 -2.83 -3.99 -14.87
N ILE A 123 -2.81 -5.13 -14.20
CA ILE A 123 -2.71 -6.44 -14.83
C ILE A 123 -3.90 -7.33 -14.45
N GLU A 124 -4.42 -8.08 -15.39
CA GLU A 124 -5.45 -9.09 -15.11
C GLU A 124 -4.89 -10.21 -14.22
N PRO A 125 -5.71 -10.80 -13.32
CA PRO A 125 -5.26 -11.89 -12.45
C PRO A 125 -4.57 -13.04 -13.20
N ARG A 126 -5.05 -13.41 -14.39
CA ARG A 126 -4.48 -14.44 -15.25
C ARG A 126 -3.09 -14.09 -15.81
N GLU A 127 -2.77 -12.80 -15.89
CA GLU A 127 -1.51 -12.30 -16.41
C GLU A 127 -0.42 -12.19 -15.34
N THR A 128 -0.78 -12.36 -14.07
CA THR A 128 0.15 -12.18 -12.96
C THR A 128 1.42 -13.01 -13.12
N ARG A 129 1.29 -14.31 -13.41
CA ARG A 129 2.45 -15.18 -13.56
C ARG A 129 3.36 -14.80 -14.74
N PRO A 130 2.85 -14.64 -15.98
CA PRO A 130 3.71 -14.21 -17.10
C PRO A 130 4.32 -12.83 -16.91
N VAL A 131 3.61 -11.89 -16.30
CA VAL A 131 4.14 -10.56 -15.96
C VAL A 131 5.28 -10.68 -14.96
N LEU A 132 5.13 -11.44 -13.87
CA LEU A 132 6.20 -11.65 -12.89
C LEU A 132 7.45 -12.29 -13.51
N ILE A 133 7.29 -13.27 -14.40
CA ILE A 133 8.41 -13.90 -15.09
C ILE A 133 9.16 -12.88 -15.96
N ARG A 134 8.44 -12.06 -16.73
CA ARG A 134 9.05 -10.99 -17.55
C ARG A 134 9.76 -9.95 -16.68
N SER A 135 9.12 -9.53 -15.60
CA SER A 135 9.67 -8.56 -14.66
C SER A 135 10.96 -9.06 -13.99
N LEU A 136 10.99 -10.32 -13.57
CA LEU A 136 12.19 -10.93 -13.00
C LEU A 136 13.32 -11.01 -14.02
N LYS A 137 13.02 -11.39 -15.27
CA LYS A 137 14.01 -11.38 -16.36
C LYS A 137 14.56 -9.97 -16.61
N LEU A 138 13.70 -8.95 -16.62
CA LEU A 138 14.10 -7.56 -16.79
C LEU A 138 15.03 -7.10 -15.67
N LEU A 139 14.75 -7.51 -14.44
CA LEU A 139 15.50 -7.12 -13.24
C LEU A 139 16.68 -8.04 -12.92
N GLN A 140 16.93 -9.06 -13.72
CA GLN A 140 18.00 -10.05 -13.46
C GLN A 140 19.39 -9.43 -13.38
N GLY A 141 19.62 -8.34 -14.12
CA GLY A 141 20.88 -7.59 -14.10
C GLY A 141 20.96 -6.49 -13.04
N LYS A 142 19.96 -6.39 -12.16
CA LYS A 142 19.93 -5.33 -11.13
C LYS A 142 21.18 -5.41 -10.25
N LYS A 143 21.95 -4.33 -10.24
CA LYS A 143 23.06 -4.12 -9.31
C LYS A 143 22.82 -2.81 -8.57
N GLN A 144 22.70 -2.86 -7.28
CA GLN A 144 22.57 -1.68 -6.43
C GLN A 144 23.66 -1.67 -5.39
N ILE A 145 24.60 -0.73 -5.53
CA ILE A 145 25.64 -0.49 -4.55
C ILE A 145 25.10 0.54 -3.56
N ARG A 146 25.18 0.26 -2.28
CA ARG A 146 24.82 1.19 -1.22
C ARG A 146 26.05 1.60 -0.44
N PRO A 147 26.10 2.83 0.08
CA PRO A 147 27.14 3.24 1.00
C PRO A 147 27.17 2.32 2.22
N GLU A 148 28.36 2.04 2.73
CA GLU A 148 28.49 1.37 4.01
C GLU A 148 27.84 2.18 5.12
N LYS A 149 27.09 1.50 5.98
CA LYS A 149 26.41 2.10 7.11
C LYS A 149 27.13 1.76 8.40
N LYS A 150 27.23 2.74 9.28
CA LYS A 150 27.85 2.58 10.59
C LYS A 150 27.11 1.58 11.48
N HIS A 151 25.79 1.51 11.32
CA HIS A 151 24.88 0.61 12.04
C HIS A 151 23.58 0.38 11.25
N GLY A 152 22.87 -0.69 11.59
CA GLY A 152 21.61 -1.06 10.98
C GLY A 152 20.43 -0.26 11.53
N ASN A 153 19.24 -0.86 11.48
CA ASN A 153 18.00 -0.26 11.98
C ASN A 153 18.05 -0.02 13.48
N ILE A 154 17.76 1.20 13.90
CA ILE A 154 17.61 1.59 15.30
C ILE A 154 16.17 2.10 15.48
N PRO A 155 15.49 1.71 16.56
CA PRO A 155 15.88 0.83 17.67
C PRO A 155 15.87 -0.67 17.28
N LEU A 156 16.77 -1.43 17.91
CA LEU A 156 16.95 -2.87 17.68
C LEU A 156 15.95 -3.72 18.48
#